data_15bbbafb47fc58fbe6d7f28e20504cc6
#
_entry.id   15bbbafb47fc58fbe6d7f28e20504cc6
#
_cell.length_a   1.000
_cell.length_b   1.000
_cell.length_c   1.000
_cell.angle_alpha   90.00
_cell.angle_beta   90.00
_cell.angle_gamma   90.00
#
_symmetry.space_group_name_H-M   'P 1'
#
loop_
_entity.id
_entity.type
_entity.pdbx_description
1 polymer ?
#
loop_
_entity_poly.entity_id
_entity_poly.type
_entity_poly.pdbx_seq_one_letter_code
_entity_poly.pdbx_strand_id
1 'polypeptide(L)'
;DVSNVKCLTFANADVAEFTVPAGAKITKHFIKDLGLPKGTTIGGMIRNGEGVLVTGDTLIQPGDHVVVFCLSMMIKKIEKFFN
;
A
#
# COMPACT_ATOMS: atom_id res chain seq x y z
N ASP A 1 -6.01 -10.28 0.32
CA ASP A 1 -7.37 -10.49 0.83
C ASP A 1 -8.19 -9.22 0.70
N VAL A 2 -9.26 -9.29 -0.08
CA VAL A 2 -10.12 -8.12 -0.34
C VAL A 2 -10.77 -7.57 0.92
N SER A 3 -10.94 -8.38 1.97
CA SER A 3 -11.50 -7.90 3.23
C SER A 3 -10.62 -6.87 3.93
N ASN A 4 -9.35 -6.78 3.53
CA ASN A 4 -8.37 -5.85 4.12
C ASN A 4 -8.15 -4.61 3.26
N VAL A 5 -9.03 -4.38 2.29
CA VAL A 5 -8.90 -3.26 1.36
C VAL A 5 -10.13 -2.38 1.43
N LYS A 6 -9.91 -1.08 1.54
CA LYS A 6 -10.94 -0.06 1.39
C LYS A 6 -10.52 0.81 0.21
N CYS A 7 -11.42 1.07 -0.71
CA CYS A 7 -11.06 1.73 -1.96
C CYS A 7 -12.04 2.85 -2.32
N LEU A 8 -11.49 3.98 -2.75
CA LEU A 8 -12.24 5.07 -3.38
C LEU A 8 -11.82 5.11 -4.84
N THR A 9 -12.79 5.08 -5.73
CA THR A 9 -12.54 5.03 -7.17
C THR A 9 -12.90 6.37 -7.81
N PHE A 10 -11.97 6.90 -8.57
CA PHE A 10 -12.16 8.08 -9.41
C PHE A 10 -12.23 7.63 -10.87
N ALA A 11 -12.20 8.57 -11.81
CA ALA A 11 -12.38 8.23 -13.23
C ALA A 11 -11.39 7.18 -13.73
N ASN A 12 -10.12 7.30 -13.38
CA ASN A 12 -9.07 6.36 -13.81
C ASN A 12 -7.99 6.14 -12.76
N ALA A 13 -8.29 6.48 -11.50
CA ALA A 13 -7.36 6.34 -10.40
C ALA A 13 -8.10 5.87 -9.16
N ASP A 14 -7.42 5.13 -8.33
CA ASP A 14 -7.94 4.64 -7.06
C ASP A 14 -7.09 5.13 -5.90
N VAL A 15 -7.75 5.35 -4.77
CA VAL A 15 -7.09 5.51 -3.48
C VAL A 15 -7.50 4.31 -2.65
N ALA A 16 -6.55 3.49 -2.29
CA ALA A 16 -6.83 2.24 -1.58
C ALA A 16 -6.10 2.22 -0.25
N GLU A 17 -6.80 1.80 0.80
CA GLU A 17 -6.18 1.54 2.10
C GLU A 17 -6.09 0.03 2.29
N PHE A 18 -4.87 -0.45 2.50
CA PHE A 18 -4.61 -1.86 2.75
C PHE A 18 -4.15 -2.06 4.19
N THR A 19 -4.74 -3.04 4.85
CA THR A 19 -4.21 -3.53 6.11
C THR A 19 -3.16 -4.60 5.81
N VAL A 20 -1.97 -4.45 6.37
CA VAL A 20 -0.82 -5.29 6.01
C VAL A 20 -0.82 -6.57 6.85
N PRO A 21 -0.98 -7.74 6.23
CA PRO A 21 -0.89 -9.00 6.95
C PRO A 21 0.57 -9.40 7.20
N ALA A 22 0.76 -10.28 8.19
CA ALA A 22 2.07 -10.85 8.46
C ALA A 22 2.57 -11.62 7.22
N GLY A 23 3.84 -11.45 6.89
CA GLY A 23 4.45 -12.15 5.76
C GLY A 23 4.16 -11.53 4.40
N ALA A 24 3.43 -10.42 4.34
CA ALA A 24 3.13 -9.76 3.08
C ALA A 24 4.42 -9.30 2.38
N LYS A 25 4.42 -9.40 1.06
CA LYS A 25 5.58 -9.03 0.25
C LYS A 25 6.04 -7.59 0.52
N ILE A 26 5.09 -6.68 0.79
CA ILE A 26 5.40 -5.28 1.03
C ILE A 26 6.25 -5.06 2.29
N THR A 27 6.29 -6.03 3.20
CA THR A 27 7.09 -5.95 4.43
C THR A 27 8.54 -6.38 4.26
N LYS A 28 8.92 -6.86 3.07
CA LYS A 28 10.20 -7.54 2.88
C LYS A 28 11.35 -6.61 2.50
N HIS A 29 11.04 -5.41 2.02
CA HIS A 29 12.05 -4.46 1.56
C HIS A 29 11.62 -3.04 1.91
N PHE A 30 12.56 -2.11 1.95
CA PHE A 30 12.25 -0.69 2.01
C PHE A 30 11.40 -0.30 0.80
N ILE A 31 10.58 0.73 0.96
CA ILE A 31 9.69 1.18 -0.12
C ILE A 31 10.46 1.40 -1.42
N LYS A 32 11.63 2.02 -1.35
CA LYS A 32 12.46 2.28 -2.54
C LYS A 32 12.89 1.02 -3.29
N ASP A 33 12.92 -0.12 -2.61
CA ASP A 33 13.40 -1.38 -3.16
C ASP A 33 12.28 -2.37 -3.49
N LEU A 34 11.01 -1.95 -3.35
CA LEU A 34 9.88 -2.84 -3.58
C LEU A 34 9.60 -3.14 -5.04
N GLY A 35 10.00 -2.26 -5.95
CA GLY A 35 9.66 -2.42 -7.35
C GLY A 35 8.17 -2.25 -7.62
N LEU A 36 7.53 -1.30 -6.96
CA LEU A 36 6.10 -1.03 -7.15
C LEU A 36 5.82 -0.68 -8.61
N PRO A 37 4.65 -1.05 -9.14
CA PRO A 37 4.27 -0.70 -10.50
C PRO A 37 4.29 0.80 -10.74
N LYS A 38 4.56 1.21 -11.98
CA LYS A 38 4.44 2.62 -12.37
C LYS A 38 3.01 3.09 -12.14
N GLY A 39 2.86 4.37 -11.80
CA GLY A 39 1.55 4.93 -11.52
C GLY A 39 1.06 4.61 -10.11
N THR A 40 1.95 4.14 -9.24
CA THR A 40 1.64 3.79 -7.85
C THR A 40 2.47 4.66 -6.92
N THR A 41 1.79 5.27 -5.95
CA THR A 41 2.43 6.07 -4.91
C THR A 41 1.87 5.68 -3.56
N ILE A 42 2.74 5.42 -2.60
CA ILE A 42 2.31 5.24 -1.22
C ILE A 42 2.19 6.64 -0.62
N GLY A 43 0.96 7.04 -0.29
CA GLY A 43 0.68 8.38 0.20
C GLY A 43 0.97 8.56 1.68
N GLY A 44 0.96 7.46 2.42
CA GLY A 44 1.19 7.47 3.86
C GLY A 44 0.71 6.19 4.48
N MET A 45 0.78 6.12 5.79
CA MET A 45 0.25 4.95 6.51
C MET A 45 -0.16 5.35 7.91
N ILE A 46 -0.94 4.47 8.54
CA ILE A 46 -1.33 4.62 9.93
C ILE A 46 -0.74 3.43 10.68
N ARG A 47 0.03 3.72 11.71
CA ARG A 47 0.65 2.72 12.58
C ARG A 47 0.32 3.04 14.02
N ASN A 48 -0.27 2.07 14.71
CA ASN A 48 -0.67 2.24 16.12
C ASN A 48 -1.55 3.49 16.31
N GLY A 49 -2.45 3.74 15.38
CA GLY A 49 -3.38 4.87 15.45
C GLY A 49 -2.80 6.22 15.05
N GLU A 50 -1.54 6.27 14.64
CA GLU A 50 -0.88 7.52 14.27
C GLU A 50 -0.54 7.56 12.79
N GLY A 51 -0.76 8.73 12.18
CA GLY A 51 -0.34 8.96 10.80
C GLY A 51 1.18 9.04 10.69
N VAL A 52 1.73 8.34 9.72
CA VAL A 52 3.16 8.31 9.47
C VAL A 52 3.43 8.71 8.03
N LEU A 53 4.28 9.71 7.85
CA LEU A 53 4.78 10.06 6.53
C LEU A 53 5.81 9.01 6.11
N VAL A 54 5.74 8.59 4.86
CA VAL A 54 6.64 7.56 4.34
C VAL A 54 7.70 8.19 3.45
N THR A 55 8.85 7.53 3.40
CA THR A 55 9.94 7.85 2.47
C THR A 55 10.39 6.55 1.82
N GLY A 56 11.33 6.64 0.88
CA GLY A 56 11.92 5.44 0.29
C GLY A 56 12.59 4.53 1.32
N ASP A 57 13.01 5.07 2.46
CA ASP A 57 13.68 4.30 3.51
C ASP A 57 12.72 3.74 4.57
N THR A 58 11.43 3.90 4.37
CA THR A 58 10.42 3.35 5.28
C THR A 58 10.27 1.85 5.04
N LEU A 59 10.23 1.09 6.12
CA LEU A 59 9.87 -0.34 6.08
C LEU A 59 8.46 -0.50 6.62
N ILE A 60 7.58 -1.00 5.78
CA ILE A 60 6.19 -1.27 6.15
C ILE A 60 6.15 -2.54 6.97
N GLN A 61 5.32 -2.54 8.01
CA GLN A 61 5.24 -3.63 8.99
C GLN A 61 3.84 -4.24 9.02
N PRO A 62 3.73 -5.51 9.45
CA PRO A 62 2.41 -6.10 9.67
C PRO A 62 1.58 -5.24 10.61
N GLY A 63 0.29 -5.11 10.30
CA GLY A 63 -0.63 -4.30 11.07
C GLY A 63 -0.73 -2.84 10.62
N ASP A 64 0.20 -2.38 9.80
CA ASP A 64 0.11 -1.02 9.24
C ASP A 64 -1.12 -0.93 8.32
N HIS A 65 -1.71 0.27 8.27
CA HIS A 65 -2.74 0.61 7.30
C HIS A 65 -2.08 1.53 6.28
N VAL A 66 -1.90 1.04 5.06
CA VAL A 66 -1.13 1.73 4.03
C VAL A 66 -2.06 2.34 3.01
N VAL A 67 -1.92 3.63 2.75
CA VAL A 67 -2.72 4.35 1.75
C VAL A 67 -1.94 4.44 0.46
N VAL A 68 -2.52 3.89 -0.60
CA VAL A 68 -1.89 3.80 -1.92
C VAL A 68 -2.72 4.57 -2.93
N PHE A 69 -2.06 5.40 -3.71
CA PHE A 69 -2.65 6.06 -4.88
C PHE A 69 -2.16 5.31 -6.11
N CYS A 70 -3.07 4.83 -6.95
CA CYS A 70 -2.67 4.09 -8.14
C CYS A 70 -3.66 4.30 -9.28
N LEU A 71 -3.19 4.05 -10.51
CA LEU A 71 -4.11 3.96 -11.64
C LEU A 71 -4.99 2.74 -11.44
N SER A 72 -6.28 2.87 -11.76
CA SER A 72 -7.27 1.81 -11.51
C SER A 72 -6.85 0.47 -12.10
N MET A 73 -6.19 0.49 -13.28
CA MET A 73 -5.72 -0.72 -13.93
C MET A 73 -4.62 -1.45 -13.15
N MET A 74 -4.01 -0.78 -12.15
CA MET A 74 -2.89 -1.35 -11.40
C MET A 74 -3.32 -1.98 -10.07
N ILE A 75 -4.59 -1.84 -9.66
CA ILE A 75 -5.01 -2.24 -8.32
C ILE A 75 -4.74 -3.73 -8.05
N LYS A 76 -4.95 -4.60 -9.03
CA LYS A 76 -4.71 -6.03 -8.85
C LYS A 76 -3.23 -6.37 -8.69
N LYS A 77 -2.36 -5.64 -9.37
CA LYS A 77 -0.92 -5.82 -9.20
C LYS A 77 -0.48 -5.36 -7.82
N ILE A 78 -1.07 -4.25 -7.33
CA ILE A 78 -0.77 -3.73 -6.01
C ILE A 78 -1.23 -4.70 -4.93
N GLU A 79 -2.42 -5.29 -5.07
CA GLU A 79 -2.94 -6.24 -4.10
C GLU A 79 -1.95 -7.38 -3.80
N LYS A 80 -1.16 -7.78 -4.79
CA LYS A 80 -0.18 -8.87 -4.61
C LYS A 80 0.91 -8.52 -3.61
N PHE A 81 1.19 -7.25 -3.40
CA PHE A 81 2.16 -6.83 -2.39
C PHE A 81 1.62 -6.94 -0.97
N PHE A 82 0.31 -7.05 -0.83
CA PHE A 82 -0.38 -7.10 0.46
C PHE A 82 -0.94 -8.49 0.78
N ASN A 83 -0.46 -9.49 0.09
CA ASN A 83 -0.84 -10.87 0.35
C ASN A 83 0.26 -11.62 1.10
#